data_68f26b6d1dc1321191b287f902025374
#
_entry.id   68f26b6d1dc1321191b287f902025374
#
_cell.length_a   1.000
_cell.length_b   1.000
_cell.length_c   1.000
_cell.angle_alpha   90.00
_cell.angle_beta   90.00
_cell.angle_gamma   90.00
#
_symmetry.space_group_name_H-M   'P 1'
#
loop_
_entity.id
_entity.type
_entity.pdbx_description
1 polymer ?
#
loop_
_entity_poly.entity_id
_entity_poly.type
_entity_poly.pdbx_seq_one_letter_code
_entity_poly.pdbx_strand_id
1 'polypeptide(L)'
;NIKKEEQFSFHYEKKGLLILCQTMRQLEKELEVLTMANTLNVHAKEVSKAELKNMEPSIEINSIGGIYFKDDHHSTPADFMNQMKAYLKFKGVRILNNETVVNFKIKNSKIEYLITDKQTLNSNEFVITSGSWSADLCKKMGLKLLLQSGKGYSINTQRLTGITIPTILAEAKTAVTPMNGFTRFAGTMEIAGINHQIN
;
A
#
# COMPACT_ATOMS: atom_id res chain seq x y z
N ASN A 1 16.54 8.17 -6.55
CA ASN A 1 15.53 8.30 -5.48
C ASN A 1 14.71 9.57 -5.74
N ILE A 2 13.49 9.43 -6.26
CA ILE A 2 12.61 10.53 -6.72
C ILE A 2 12.42 11.63 -5.65
N LYS A 3 12.41 11.28 -4.36
CA LYS A 3 12.30 12.27 -3.27
C LYS A 3 13.48 13.23 -3.23
N LYS A 4 14.70 12.74 -3.52
CA LYS A 4 15.91 13.56 -3.53
C LYS A 4 16.09 14.30 -4.85
N GLU A 5 15.90 13.59 -5.97
CA GLU A 5 16.13 14.12 -7.31
C GLU A 5 15.14 15.20 -7.69
N GLU A 6 13.87 15.01 -7.30
CA GLU A 6 12.77 15.92 -7.65
C GLU A 6 12.32 16.80 -6.47
N GLN A 7 13.07 16.80 -5.36
CA GLN A 7 12.81 17.62 -4.16
C GLN A 7 11.41 17.44 -3.56
N PHE A 8 10.88 16.21 -3.60
CA PHE A 8 9.59 15.90 -2.99
C PHE A 8 9.67 15.95 -1.46
N SER A 9 8.76 16.67 -0.85
CA SER A 9 8.64 16.85 0.61
C SER A 9 7.42 16.14 1.17
N PHE A 10 7.33 14.81 0.99
CA PHE A 10 6.26 14.00 1.59
C PHE A 10 6.77 13.23 2.81
N HIS A 11 5.86 12.88 3.69
CA HIS A 11 6.15 12.05 4.85
C HIS A 11 6.66 10.67 4.40
N TYR A 12 7.89 10.36 4.79
CA TYR A 12 8.57 9.11 4.49
C TYR A 12 9.60 8.82 5.57
N GLU A 13 9.43 7.75 6.31
CA GLU A 13 10.28 7.38 7.43
C GLU A 13 10.86 5.98 7.28
N LYS A 14 12.09 5.82 7.76
CA LYS A 14 12.85 4.57 7.81
C LYS A 14 12.86 4.08 9.26
N LYS A 15 11.74 3.56 9.73
CA LYS A 15 11.60 3.09 11.11
C LYS A 15 11.42 1.59 11.24
N GLY A 16 11.49 0.88 10.11
CA GLY A 16 11.24 -0.55 10.09
C GLY A 16 9.76 -0.89 10.25
N LEU A 17 9.51 -2.17 10.49
CA LEU A 17 8.20 -2.75 10.75
C LEU A 17 8.30 -3.73 11.91
N LEU A 18 7.40 -3.63 12.90
CA LEU A 18 7.22 -4.60 13.95
C LEU A 18 6.09 -5.56 13.63
N ILE A 19 6.29 -6.86 13.82
CA ILE A 19 5.22 -7.85 13.89
C ILE A 19 5.15 -8.30 15.34
N LEU A 20 4.03 -7.99 16.03
CA LEU A 20 3.84 -8.30 17.44
C LEU A 20 2.99 -9.55 17.61
N CYS A 21 3.45 -10.46 18.48
CA CYS A 21 2.80 -11.72 18.79
C CYS A 21 2.37 -11.78 20.25
N GLN A 22 1.13 -12.22 20.50
CA GLN A 22 0.59 -12.41 21.85
C GLN A 22 0.70 -13.86 22.31
N THR A 23 0.91 -14.83 21.40
CA THR A 23 0.99 -16.26 21.69
C THR A 23 2.26 -16.88 21.14
N MET A 24 2.77 -17.89 21.83
CA MET A 24 3.92 -18.66 21.37
C MET A 24 3.68 -19.29 20.00
N ARG A 25 2.49 -19.84 19.77
CA ARG A 25 2.12 -20.41 18.46
C ARG A 25 2.24 -19.41 17.31
N GLN A 26 1.89 -18.16 17.51
CA GLN A 26 2.03 -17.15 16.46
C GLN A 26 3.49 -16.71 16.32
N LEU A 27 4.21 -16.58 17.43
CA LEU A 27 5.63 -16.23 17.40
C LEU A 27 6.45 -17.30 16.65
N GLU A 28 6.20 -18.59 16.88
CA GLU A 28 6.85 -19.69 16.16
C GLU A 28 6.67 -19.56 14.63
N LYS A 29 5.47 -19.25 14.17
CA LYS A 29 5.21 -19.02 12.73
C LYS A 29 5.99 -17.83 12.18
N GLU A 30 6.05 -16.73 12.93
CA GLU A 30 6.81 -15.57 12.50
C GLU A 30 8.33 -15.81 12.52
N LEU A 31 8.82 -16.70 13.40
CA LEU A 31 10.21 -17.15 13.40
C LEU A 31 10.58 -17.98 12.15
N GLU A 32 9.62 -18.76 11.61
CA GLU A 32 9.81 -19.42 10.31
C GLU A 32 9.97 -18.40 9.19
N VAL A 33 9.12 -17.34 9.20
CA VAL A 33 9.23 -16.23 8.24
C VAL A 33 10.56 -15.49 8.40
N LEU A 34 10.98 -15.24 9.65
CA LEU A 34 12.28 -14.62 9.95
C LEU A 34 13.44 -15.45 9.37
N THR A 35 13.41 -16.76 9.54
CA THR A 35 14.43 -17.66 9.00
C THR A 35 14.51 -17.54 7.47
N MET A 36 13.36 -17.54 6.79
CA MET A 36 13.29 -17.36 5.34
C MET A 36 13.79 -15.96 4.93
N ALA A 37 13.38 -14.90 5.62
CA ALA A 37 13.81 -13.53 5.35
C ALA A 37 15.33 -13.40 5.39
N ASN A 38 15.97 -13.99 6.40
CA ASN A 38 17.43 -13.98 6.55
C ASN A 38 18.14 -14.71 5.41
N THR A 39 17.58 -15.80 4.86
CA THR A 39 18.14 -16.47 3.67
C THR A 39 18.09 -15.59 2.41
N LEU A 40 17.17 -14.64 2.38
CA LEU A 40 16.98 -13.68 1.28
C LEU A 40 17.70 -12.34 1.51
N ASN A 41 18.56 -12.26 2.52
CA ASN A 41 19.26 -11.03 2.94
C ASN A 41 18.31 -9.88 3.33
N VAL A 42 17.11 -10.19 3.83
CA VAL A 42 16.23 -9.20 4.46
C VAL A 42 16.61 -9.06 5.92
N HIS A 43 17.00 -7.85 6.34
CA HIS A 43 17.46 -7.61 7.70
C HIS A 43 16.29 -7.61 8.69
N ALA A 44 16.08 -8.75 9.31
CA ALA A 44 15.07 -8.93 10.34
C ALA A 44 15.67 -9.61 11.57
N LYS A 45 15.08 -9.36 12.74
CA LYS A 45 15.47 -10.02 14.00
C LYS A 45 14.26 -10.25 14.89
N GLU A 46 14.35 -11.29 15.71
CA GLU A 46 13.47 -11.45 16.86
C GLU A 46 13.66 -10.31 17.86
N VAL A 47 12.59 -9.89 18.49
CA VAL A 47 12.60 -8.88 19.56
C VAL A 47 11.80 -9.37 20.77
N SER A 48 12.43 -9.31 21.93
CA SER A 48 11.82 -9.66 23.21
C SER A 48 10.88 -8.57 23.70
N LYS A 49 10.04 -8.89 24.69
CA LYS A 49 9.17 -7.91 25.38
C LYS A 49 9.97 -6.73 25.97
N ALA A 50 11.17 -6.99 26.50
CA ALA A 50 12.03 -5.95 27.07
C ALA A 50 12.56 -5.01 25.97
N GLU A 51 13.00 -5.56 24.83
CA GLU A 51 13.44 -4.76 23.67
C GLU A 51 12.27 -3.92 23.11
N LEU A 52 11.07 -4.48 22.98
CA LEU A 52 9.88 -3.77 22.52
C LEU A 52 9.57 -2.55 23.40
N LYS A 53 9.70 -2.67 24.72
CA LYS A 53 9.51 -1.55 25.65
C LYS A 53 10.53 -0.43 25.43
N ASN A 54 11.77 -0.78 25.06
CA ASN A 54 12.81 0.20 24.74
C ASN A 54 12.58 0.85 23.38
N MET A 55 12.04 0.10 22.41
CA MET A 55 11.77 0.61 21.06
C MET A 55 10.56 1.54 21.04
N GLU A 56 9.55 1.27 21.86
CA GLU A 56 8.30 2.03 21.95
C GLU A 56 7.99 2.40 23.44
N PRO A 57 8.79 3.29 24.04
CA PRO A 57 8.71 3.59 25.46
C PRO A 57 7.42 4.31 25.88
N SER A 58 6.75 4.95 24.94
CA SER A 58 5.56 5.79 25.20
C SER A 58 4.25 5.00 25.26
N ILE A 59 4.30 3.68 24.99
CA ILE A 59 3.11 2.83 24.98
C ILE A 59 3.34 1.56 25.80
N GLU A 60 2.25 1.01 26.31
CA GLU A 60 2.23 -0.32 26.89
C GLU A 60 1.91 -1.34 25.78
N ILE A 61 2.81 -2.31 25.58
CA ILE A 61 2.66 -3.34 24.55
C ILE A 61 2.29 -4.66 25.23
N ASN A 62 1.07 -5.12 24.99
CA ASN A 62 0.62 -6.45 25.42
C ASN A 62 1.02 -7.51 24.38
N SER A 63 2.30 -7.88 24.38
CA SER A 63 2.90 -8.86 23.50
C SER A 63 3.95 -9.66 24.25
N ILE A 64 4.18 -10.92 23.85
CA ILE A 64 5.27 -11.74 24.39
C ILE A 64 6.61 -11.49 23.69
N GLY A 65 6.57 -10.95 22.48
CA GLY A 65 7.69 -10.68 21.61
C GLY A 65 7.23 -10.43 20.18
N GLY A 66 8.14 -10.46 19.24
CA GLY A 66 7.81 -10.27 17.84
C GLY A 66 9.03 -10.28 16.92
N ILE A 67 8.82 -9.83 15.68
CA ILE A 67 9.87 -9.71 14.68
C ILE A 67 9.99 -8.25 14.27
N TYR A 68 11.22 -7.76 14.15
CA TYR A 68 11.52 -6.41 13.65
C TYR A 68 12.24 -6.48 12.31
N PHE A 69 11.62 -5.96 11.27
CA PHE A 69 12.18 -5.78 9.93
C PHE A 69 12.78 -4.40 9.83
N LYS A 70 14.10 -4.30 9.91
CA LYS A 70 14.83 -3.03 10.03
C LYS A 70 14.73 -2.14 8.79
N ASP A 71 14.72 -2.74 7.61
CA ASP A 71 14.82 -2.01 6.35
C ASP A 71 13.46 -1.56 5.79
N ASP A 72 12.38 -1.84 6.49
CA ASP A 72 11.06 -1.40 6.08
C ASP A 72 10.89 0.11 6.29
N HIS A 73 10.08 0.69 5.43
CA HIS A 73 9.81 2.11 5.37
C HIS A 73 8.32 2.34 5.27
N HIS A 74 7.87 3.49 5.74
CA HIS A 74 6.48 3.90 5.56
C HIS A 74 6.35 5.34 5.09
N SER A 75 5.21 5.67 4.52
CA SER A 75 4.90 7.00 4.04
C SER A 75 3.41 7.29 4.19
N THR A 76 3.04 8.57 4.11
CA THR A 76 1.64 8.98 3.96
C THR A 76 1.32 9.04 2.46
N PRO A 77 0.57 8.07 1.90
CA PRO A 77 0.39 7.96 0.45
C PRO A 77 -0.24 9.19 -0.19
N ALA A 78 -1.18 9.86 0.52
CA ALA A 78 -1.84 11.06 0.02
C ALA A 78 -0.84 12.21 -0.22
N ASP A 79 0.15 12.39 0.66
CA ASP A 79 1.18 13.42 0.52
C ASP A 79 2.00 13.18 -0.77
N PHE A 80 2.44 11.95 -0.97
CA PHE A 80 3.15 11.55 -2.19
C PHE A 80 2.30 11.77 -3.45
N MET A 81 1.06 11.29 -3.45
CA MET A 81 0.17 11.39 -4.62
C MET A 81 -0.14 12.84 -4.99
N ASN A 82 -0.33 13.71 -4.01
CA ASN A 82 -0.59 15.13 -4.25
C ASN A 82 0.63 15.81 -4.88
N GLN A 83 1.82 15.54 -4.37
CA GLN A 83 3.05 16.11 -4.93
C GLN A 83 3.38 15.56 -6.30
N MET A 84 3.21 14.24 -6.51
CA MET A 84 3.37 13.63 -7.82
C MET A 84 2.43 14.24 -8.86
N LYS A 85 1.17 14.45 -8.50
CA LYS A 85 0.18 15.10 -9.38
C LYS A 85 0.59 16.53 -9.74
N ALA A 86 1.08 17.31 -8.77
CA ALA A 86 1.56 18.67 -9.01
C ALA A 86 2.79 18.66 -9.93
N TYR A 87 3.74 17.79 -9.65
CA TYR A 87 4.96 17.61 -10.44
C TYR A 87 4.65 17.21 -11.90
N LEU A 88 3.79 16.22 -12.12
CA LEU A 88 3.40 15.80 -13.46
C LEU A 88 2.75 16.93 -14.25
N LYS A 89 1.87 17.73 -13.61
CA LYS A 89 1.30 18.92 -14.24
C LYS A 89 2.37 19.95 -14.60
N PHE A 90 3.33 20.20 -13.72
CA PHE A 90 4.46 21.07 -13.99
C PHE A 90 5.30 20.61 -15.18
N LYS A 91 5.48 19.29 -15.33
CA LYS A 91 6.16 18.66 -16.49
C LYS A 91 5.29 18.64 -17.76
N GLY A 92 4.13 19.24 -17.77
CA GLY A 92 3.24 19.33 -18.93
C GLY A 92 2.35 18.12 -19.16
N VAL A 93 2.30 17.17 -18.22
CA VAL A 93 1.40 16.01 -18.30
C VAL A 93 -0.05 16.46 -18.13
N ARG A 94 -0.88 16.14 -19.12
CA ARG A 94 -2.33 16.41 -19.06
C ARG A 94 -3.02 15.33 -18.23
N ILE A 95 -3.60 15.70 -17.10
CA ILE A 95 -4.36 14.81 -16.22
C ILE A 95 -5.84 15.11 -16.39
N LEU A 96 -6.60 14.15 -16.91
CA LEU A 96 -8.05 14.24 -17.09
C LEU A 96 -8.73 13.61 -15.87
N ASN A 97 -9.34 14.45 -15.04
CA ASN A 97 -10.10 13.97 -13.88
C ASN A 97 -11.57 13.80 -14.25
N ASN A 98 -12.28 12.92 -13.51
CA ASN A 98 -13.71 12.66 -13.72
C ASN A 98 -14.03 12.28 -15.17
N GLU A 99 -13.16 11.46 -15.75
CA GLU A 99 -13.29 10.97 -17.11
C GLU A 99 -13.00 9.47 -17.12
N THR A 100 -13.93 8.70 -17.61
CA THR A 100 -13.89 7.23 -17.56
C THR A 100 -13.62 6.66 -18.93
N VAL A 101 -12.63 5.77 -19.05
CA VAL A 101 -12.40 5.00 -20.27
C VAL A 101 -13.50 3.97 -20.42
N VAL A 102 -14.30 4.10 -21.47
CA VAL A 102 -15.45 3.22 -21.72
C VAL A 102 -15.17 2.16 -22.78
N ASN A 103 -14.28 2.41 -23.75
CA ASN A 103 -13.96 1.45 -24.81
C ASN A 103 -12.66 1.76 -25.51
N PHE A 104 -12.26 0.87 -26.42
CA PHE A 104 -11.10 1.00 -27.29
C PHE A 104 -11.50 0.67 -28.73
N LYS A 105 -10.97 1.40 -29.71
CA LYS A 105 -10.99 0.99 -31.11
C LYS A 105 -9.72 0.23 -31.42
N ILE A 106 -9.88 -1.02 -31.85
CA ILE A 106 -8.76 -1.90 -32.18
C ILE A 106 -8.77 -2.15 -33.68
N LYS A 107 -7.61 -2.02 -34.31
CA LYS A 107 -7.40 -2.33 -35.71
C LYS A 107 -6.03 -3.03 -35.86
N ASN A 108 -5.98 -4.13 -36.59
CA ASN A 108 -4.73 -4.90 -36.80
C ASN A 108 -3.98 -5.22 -35.49
N SER A 109 -4.71 -5.64 -34.44
CA SER A 109 -4.18 -5.97 -33.11
C SER A 109 -3.49 -4.79 -32.37
N LYS A 110 -3.76 -3.56 -32.78
CA LYS A 110 -3.27 -2.34 -32.14
C LYS A 110 -4.44 -1.45 -31.73
N ILE A 111 -4.31 -0.76 -30.60
CA ILE A 111 -5.27 0.27 -30.20
C ILE A 111 -5.04 1.47 -31.12
N GLU A 112 -6.07 1.83 -31.89
CA GLU A 112 -6.07 3.03 -32.74
C GLU A 112 -6.39 4.27 -31.92
N TYR A 113 -7.39 4.17 -31.05
CA TYR A 113 -7.76 5.21 -30.08
C TYR A 113 -8.56 4.61 -28.91
N LEU A 114 -8.60 5.34 -27.83
CA LEU A 114 -9.49 5.03 -26.71
C LEU A 114 -10.68 6.01 -26.68
N ILE A 115 -11.79 5.51 -26.12
CA ILE A 115 -13.04 6.25 -25.98
C ILE A 115 -13.32 6.41 -24.50
N THR A 116 -13.51 7.65 -24.09
CA THR A 116 -13.99 7.98 -22.74
C THR A 116 -15.48 8.33 -22.79
N ASP A 117 -16.06 8.58 -21.62
CA ASP A 117 -17.43 9.11 -21.50
C ASP A 117 -17.58 10.55 -22.01
N LYS A 118 -16.45 11.25 -22.37
CA LYS A 118 -16.45 12.64 -22.80
C LYS A 118 -15.79 12.89 -24.15
N GLN A 119 -14.84 12.08 -24.55
CA GLN A 119 -14.06 12.31 -25.77
C GLN A 119 -13.38 11.05 -26.29
N THR A 120 -12.78 11.18 -27.48
CA THR A 120 -11.91 10.18 -28.06
C THR A 120 -10.46 10.67 -27.99
N LEU A 121 -9.53 9.80 -27.58
CA LEU A 121 -8.12 10.14 -27.38
C LEU A 121 -7.23 9.23 -28.25
N ASN A 122 -6.33 9.85 -28.99
CA ASN A 122 -5.34 9.17 -29.81
C ASN A 122 -3.96 9.24 -29.14
N SER A 123 -3.17 8.18 -29.28
CA SER A 123 -1.79 8.12 -28.83
C SER A 123 -1.04 7.07 -29.63
N ASN A 124 0.28 7.13 -29.60
CA ASN A 124 1.13 6.08 -30.17
C ASN A 124 1.22 4.87 -29.23
N GLU A 125 1.13 5.10 -27.92
CA GLU A 125 1.24 4.07 -26.88
C GLU A 125 0.12 4.24 -25.84
N PHE A 126 -0.37 3.12 -25.31
CA PHE A 126 -1.39 3.06 -24.26
C PHE A 126 -0.92 2.19 -23.12
N VAL A 127 -0.96 2.71 -21.91
CA VAL A 127 -0.58 2.00 -20.68
C VAL A 127 -1.78 1.90 -19.75
N ILE A 128 -2.16 0.67 -19.38
CA ILE A 128 -3.27 0.43 -18.46
C ILE A 128 -2.70 0.26 -17.04
N THR A 129 -3.01 1.20 -16.17
CA THR A 129 -2.61 1.20 -14.75
C THR A 129 -3.80 1.39 -13.82
N SER A 130 -4.97 0.85 -14.21
CA SER A 130 -6.26 1.06 -13.53
C SER A 130 -6.49 0.13 -12.33
N GLY A 131 -5.43 -0.50 -11.79
CA GLY A 131 -5.52 -1.32 -10.58
C GLY A 131 -6.58 -2.42 -10.72
N SER A 132 -7.51 -2.50 -9.79
CA SER A 132 -8.58 -3.50 -9.75
C SER A 132 -9.47 -3.51 -11.00
N TRP A 133 -9.61 -2.39 -11.69
CA TRP A 133 -10.43 -2.26 -12.92
C TRP A 133 -9.70 -2.66 -14.20
N SER A 134 -8.41 -3.01 -14.13
CA SER A 134 -7.62 -3.38 -15.32
C SER A 134 -8.17 -4.61 -16.04
N ALA A 135 -8.71 -5.59 -15.29
CA ALA A 135 -9.27 -6.79 -15.88
C ALA A 135 -10.48 -6.49 -16.78
N ASP A 136 -11.35 -5.56 -16.37
CA ASP A 136 -12.54 -5.17 -17.15
C ASP A 136 -12.15 -4.42 -18.44
N LEU A 137 -11.12 -3.55 -18.35
CA LEU A 137 -10.61 -2.87 -19.53
C LEU A 137 -9.92 -3.84 -20.49
N CYS A 138 -9.11 -4.77 -19.99
CA CYS A 138 -8.47 -5.80 -20.79
C CYS A 138 -9.49 -6.69 -21.52
N LYS A 139 -10.58 -7.05 -20.83
CA LYS A 139 -11.67 -7.84 -21.44
C LYS A 139 -12.30 -7.16 -22.66
N LYS A 140 -12.42 -5.83 -22.65
CA LYS A 140 -12.91 -5.04 -23.80
C LYS A 140 -11.99 -5.11 -25.01
N MET A 141 -10.74 -5.45 -24.82
CA MET A 141 -9.74 -5.67 -25.86
C MET A 141 -9.58 -7.14 -26.27
N GLY A 142 -10.42 -8.04 -25.73
CA GLY A 142 -10.31 -9.49 -25.93
C GLY A 142 -9.17 -10.15 -25.15
N LEU A 143 -8.57 -9.44 -24.19
CA LEU A 143 -7.49 -9.96 -23.37
C LEU A 143 -8.04 -10.47 -22.02
N LYS A 144 -7.54 -11.62 -21.56
CA LYS A 144 -7.88 -12.18 -20.25
C LYS A 144 -6.76 -11.84 -19.27
N LEU A 145 -7.09 -10.98 -18.30
CA LEU A 145 -6.21 -10.67 -17.17
C LEU A 145 -6.78 -11.29 -15.90
N LEU A 146 -6.01 -12.22 -15.30
CA LEU A 146 -6.40 -12.85 -14.03
C LEU A 146 -6.00 -11.90 -12.89
N LEU A 147 -6.96 -11.11 -12.44
CA LEU A 147 -6.80 -10.17 -11.34
C LEU A 147 -7.99 -10.29 -10.39
N GLN A 148 -7.69 -10.54 -9.12
CA GLN A 148 -8.68 -10.59 -8.05
C GLN A 148 -8.53 -9.33 -7.22
N SER A 149 -9.59 -8.54 -7.14
CA SER A 149 -9.63 -7.36 -6.27
C SER A 149 -9.89 -7.73 -4.82
N GLY A 150 -9.18 -7.05 -3.91
CA GLY A 150 -9.43 -7.07 -2.48
C GLY A 150 -9.86 -5.69 -2.01
N LYS A 151 -10.85 -5.63 -1.13
CA LYS A 151 -11.31 -4.41 -0.46
C LYS A 151 -10.86 -4.44 1.00
N GLY A 152 -10.00 -3.48 1.38
CA GLY A 152 -9.53 -3.32 2.74
C GLY A 152 -10.32 -2.25 3.49
N TYR A 153 -10.39 -2.40 4.81
CA TYR A 153 -11.01 -1.44 5.71
C TYR A 153 -9.96 -0.80 6.60
N SER A 154 -10.09 0.50 6.85
CA SER A 154 -9.18 1.21 7.75
C SER A 154 -9.90 2.31 8.53
N ILE A 155 -9.41 2.56 9.73
CA ILE A 155 -9.84 3.66 10.60
C ILE A 155 -8.64 4.57 10.82
N ASN A 156 -8.84 5.88 10.66
CA ASN A 156 -7.84 6.88 10.99
C ASN A 156 -8.22 7.58 12.29
N THR A 157 -7.29 7.73 13.21
CA THR A 157 -7.48 8.51 14.44
C THR A 157 -6.46 9.64 14.53
N GLN A 158 -6.94 10.84 14.80
CA GLN A 158 -6.09 12.01 15.07
C GLN A 158 -5.58 12.03 16.51
N ARG A 159 -6.09 11.16 17.38
CA ARG A 159 -5.58 11.02 18.74
C ARG A 159 -4.14 10.51 18.68
N LEU A 160 -3.25 11.15 19.43
CA LEU A 160 -1.88 10.67 19.61
C LEU A 160 -1.89 9.31 20.29
N THR A 161 -1.43 8.28 19.58
CA THR A 161 -1.36 6.90 20.11
C THR A 161 -0.04 6.63 20.81
N GLY A 162 0.99 7.43 20.56
CA GLY A 162 2.35 7.22 21.04
C GLY A 162 3.16 6.19 20.22
N ILE A 163 2.52 5.53 19.25
CA ILE A 163 3.19 4.57 18.35
C ILE A 163 4.09 5.32 17.39
N THR A 164 5.34 4.90 17.28
CA THR A 164 6.33 5.52 16.38
C THR A 164 6.81 4.59 15.28
N ILE A 165 6.72 3.28 15.46
CA ILE A 165 7.12 2.26 14.49
C ILE A 165 5.85 1.60 13.90
N PRO A 166 5.72 1.50 12.57
CA PRO A 166 4.66 0.71 11.96
C PRO A 166 4.61 -0.71 12.54
N THR A 167 3.44 -1.17 12.89
CA THR A 167 3.26 -2.41 13.64
C THR A 167 2.15 -3.25 13.03
N ILE A 168 2.35 -4.56 12.90
CA ILE A 168 1.32 -5.54 12.60
C ILE A 168 1.00 -6.31 13.88
N LEU A 169 -0.25 -6.29 14.31
CA LEU A 169 -0.78 -7.14 15.36
C LEU A 169 -1.14 -8.49 14.74
N ALA A 170 -0.28 -9.49 14.91
CA ALA A 170 -0.33 -10.73 14.13
C ALA A 170 -1.64 -11.50 14.30
N GLU A 171 -2.10 -11.69 15.53
CA GLU A 171 -3.36 -12.39 15.82
C GLU A 171 -4.59 -11.60 15.35
N ALA A 172 -4.59 -10.29 15.54
CA ALA A 172 -5.68 -9.41 15.11
C ALA A 172 -5.67 -9.13 13.60
N LYS A 173 -4.60 -9.51 12.89
CA LYS A 173 -4.38 -9.20 11.47
C LYS A 173 -4.61 -7.73 11.14
N THR A 174 -4.14 -6.86 12.02
CA THR A 174 -4.33 -5.41 11.92
C THR A 174 -2.98 -4.72 11.85
N ALA A 175 -2.79 -3.90 10.82
CA ALA A 175 -1.66 -3.00 10.71
C ALA A 175 -1.98 -1.68 11.41
N VAL A 176 -1.06 -1.21 12.25
CA VAL A 176 -1.12 0.08 12.93
C VAL A 176 0.05 0.92 12.41
N THR A 177 -0.25 2.01 11.73
CA THR A 177 0.79 2.81 11.07
C THR A 177 0.71 4.27 11.51
N PRO A 178 1.77 4.81 12.11
CA PRO A 178 1.88 6.24 12.34
C PRO A 178 2.01 6.94 10.97
N MET A 179 1.16 7.93 10.75
CA MET A 179 1.10 8.73 9.53
C MET A 179 1.39 10.19 9.85
N ASN A 180 1.41 11.04 8.86
CA ASN A 180 1.55 12.47 9.04
C ASN A 180 0.31 13.07 9.74
N GLY A 181 0.39 13.26 11.05
CA GLY A 181 -0.66 13.86 11.88
C GLY A 181 -1.79 12.93 12.32
N PHE A 182 -1.72 11.62 12.03
CA PHE A 182 -2.72 10.65 12.47
C PHE A 182 -2.13 9.24 12.57
N THR A 183 -2.85 8.33 13.21
CA THR A 183 -2.53 6.89 13.17
C THR A 183 -3.60 6.16 12.39
N ARG A 184 -3.18 5.27 11.49
CA ARG A 184 -4.07 4.40 10.72
C ARG A 184 -4.08 3.00 11.31
N PHE A 185 -5.28 2.48 11.56
CA PHE A 185 -5.54 1.08 11.85
C PHE A 185 -6.17 0.45 10.61
N ALA A 186 -5.51 -0.53 10.01
CA ALA A 186 -5.98 -1.21 8.81
C ALA A 186 -6.01 -2.72 9.05
N GLY A 187 -7.18 -3.28 8.94
CA GLY A 187 -7.40 -4.73 9.06
C GLY A 187 -8.49 -5.16 8.11
N THR A 188 -8.88 -6.41 8.18
CA THR A 188 -9.96 -7.00 7.37
C THR A 188 -9.79 -6.79 5.87
N MET A 189 -9.68 -7.88 5.14
CA MET A 189 -9.68 -7.86 3.68
C MET A 189 -10.86 -8.70 3.19
N GLU A 190 -11.69 -8.10 2.36
CA GLU A 190 -12.80 -8.76 1.68
C GLU A 190 -12.42 -9.06 0.23
N ILE A 191 -12.59 -10.31 -0.18
CA ILE A 191 -12.34 -10.77 -1.55
C ILE A 191 -13.68 -11.14 -2.18
N ALA A 192 -14.43 -10.12 -2.59
CA ALA A 192 -15.80 -10.24 -3.11
C ALA A 192 -15.98 -9.52 -4.46
N GLY A 193 -14.89 -9.40 -5.23
CA GLY A 193 -14.92 -8.63 -6.48
C GLY A 193 -14.98 -7.12 -6.24
N ILE A 194 -15.26 -6.37 -7.31
CA ILE A 194 -15.39 -4.91 -7.23
C ILE A 194 -16.81 -4.57 -6.78
N ASN A 195 -16.96 -4.10 -5.56
CA ASN A 195 -18.22 -3.59 -5.03
C ASN A 195 -17.95 -2.43 -4.02
N HIS A 196 -18.95 -1.60 -3.80
CA HIS A 196 -18.88 -0.45 -2.87
C HIS A 196 -19.71 -0.67 -1.59
N GLN A 197 -20.31 -1.86 -1.41
CA GLN A 197 -21.07 -2.17 -0.21
C GLN A 197 -20.12 -2.35 0.98
N ILE A 198 -20.48 -1.79 2.13
CA ILE A 198 -19.77 -1.97 3.40
C ILE A 198 -20.51 -3.09 4.14
N ASN A 199 -19.79 -4.14 4.50
CA ASN A 199 -20.30 -5.28 5.27
C ASN A 199 -20.01 -5.11 6.74
#